data_a9aa45bdf641ee333539d2c8d1cddacd
#
_entry.id   a9aa45bdf641ee333539d2c8d1cddacd
#
_cell.length_a   1.000
_cell.length_b   1.000
_cell.length_c   1.000
_cell.angle_alpha   90.00
_cell.angle_beta   90.00
_cell.angle_gamma   90.00
#
_symmetry.space_group_name_H-M   'P 1'
#
loop_
_entity.id
_entity.type
_entity.pdbx_description
1 polymer ?
#
loop_
_entity_poly.entity_id
_entity_poly.type
_entity_poly.pdbx_seq_one_letter_code
_entity_poly.pdbx_strand_id
1 'polypeptide(L)'
;EYYKETGIYVPICSDGGIVHDYHITLALAMGADFIMLGRYFARFDESPTKRVNINGSYMKEYWGEGSARARNWQRYDMGGDKKLSFEEGVDSLVPYAGSLKDNVGLTLSKVRSTMCNCGALTIPELQEKAKITLVSATSIVEGGAHDVTLRDKR
;
A
#
# COMPACT_ATOMS: atom_id res chain seq x y z
N GLU A 1 -3.82 24.56 -6.33
CA GLU A 1 -3.52 26.01 -6.16
C GLU A 1 -2.17 26.33 -6.75
N TYR A 2 -1.07 25.75 -6.28
CA TYR A 2 0.31 26.00 -6.77
C TYR A 2 0.46 25.90 -8.29
N TYR A 3 -0.09 24.85 -8.92
CA TYR A 3 -0.08 24.70 -10.38
C TYR A 3 -0.81 25.84 -11.11
N LYS A 4 -1.94 26.31 -10.57
CA LYS A 4 -2.70 27.41 -11.16
C LYS A 4 -1.95 28.75 -11.10
N GLU A 5 -1.14 28.93 -10.06
CA GLU A 5 -0.37 30.16 -9.83
C GLU A 5 0.94 30.17 -10.60
N THR A 6 1.61 29.02 -10.72
CA THR A 6 2.99 28.95 -11.23
C THR A 6 3.10 28.26 -12.60
N GLY A 7 2.10 27.49 -13.01
CA GLY A 7 2.16 26.60 -14.17
C GLY A 7 3.05 25.35 -13.97
N ILE A 8 3.58 25.14 -12.75
CA ILE A 8 4.48 24.03 -12.43
C ILE A 8 3.69 22.90 -11.78
N TYR A 9 3.64 21.75 -12.44
CA TYR A 9 3.05 20.55 -11.86
C TYR A 9 4.05 19.82 -10.96
N VAL A 10 3.67 19.58 -9.71
CA VAL A 10 4.47 18.81 -8.74
C VAL A 10 3.74 17.52 -8.45
N PRO A 11 4.29 16.35 -8.85
CA PRO A 11 3.66 15.05 -8.59
C PRO A 11 3.59 14.75 -7.09
N ILE A 12 2.50 14.14 -6.66
CA ILE A 12 2.24 13.78 -5.26
C ILE A 12 2.37 12.28 -5.08
N CYS A 13 3.20 11.86 -4.13
CA CYS A 13 3.30 10.48 -3.67
C CYS A 13 2.38 10.26 -2.45
N SER A 14 1.51 9.26 -2.52
CA SER A 14 0.84 8.76 -1.33
C SER A 14 1.73 7.72 -0.64
N ASP A 15 2.29 8.07 0.52
CA ASP A 15 3.17 7.21 1.30
C ASP A 15 2.47 6.67 2.54
N GLY A 16 2.58 5.35 2.73
CA GLY A 16 2.07 4.65 3.90
C GLY A 16 0.59 4.26 3.85
N GLY A 17 0.19 3.40 4.79
CA GLY A 17 -1.21 2.98 5.00
C GLY A 17 -1.80 2.03 3.96
N ILE A 18 -1.11 1.71 2.87
CA ILE A 18 -1.60 0.83 1.81
C ILE A 18 -1.47 -0.64 2.25
N VAL A 19 -2.60 -1.27 2.53
CA VAL A 19 -2.70 -2.68 2.95
C VAL A 19 -3.38 -3.54 1.89
N HIS A 20 -4.38 -3.02 1.22
CA HIS A 20 -5.19 -3.71 0.21
C HIS A 20 -5.10 -3.02 -1.15
N ASP A 21 -5.36 -3.76 -2.22
CA ASP A 21 -5.28 -3.25 -3.59
C ASP A 21 -6.21 -2.05 -3.82
N TYR A 22 -7.40 -2.04 -3.18
CA TYR A 22 -8.36 -0.92 -3.32
C TYR A 22 -7.86 0.38 -2.66
N HIS A 23 -6.96 0.32 -1.67
CA HIS A 23 -6.32 1.53 -1.14
C HIS A 23 -5.51 2.25 -2.20
N ILE A 24 -4.89 1.52 -3.13
CA ILE A 24 -4.14 2.09 -4.26
C ILE A 24 -5.09 2.92 -5.13
N THR A 25 -6.20 2.33 -5.55
CA THR A 25 -7.17 3.05 -6.40
C THR A 25 -7.78 4.25 -5.68
N LEU A 26 -8.06 4.11 -4.37
CA LEU A 26 -8.56 5.22 -3.56
C LEU A 26 -7.57 6.38 -3.49
N ALA A 27 -6.29 6.10 -3.20
CA ALA A 27 -5.25 7.12 -3.13
C ALA A 27 -5.05 7.84 -4.48
N LEU A 28 -5.05 7.09 -5.59
CA LEU A 28 -4.99 7.65 -6.95
C LEU A 28 -6.22 8.54 -7.23
N ALA A 29 -7.43 8.09 -6.88
CA ALA A 29 -8.66 8.87 -7.06
C ALA A 29 -8.68 10.14 -6.20
N MET A 30 -7.98 10.14 -5.06
CA MET A 30 -7.83 11.32 -4.19
C MET A 30 -6.75 12.30 -4.66
N GLY A 31 -6.03 12.02 -5.75
CA GLY A 31 -5.08 12.94 -6.34
C GLY A 31 -3.61 12.53 -6.23
N ALA A 32 -3.30 11.34 -5.76
CA ALA A 32 -1.92 10.83 -5.82
C ALA A 32 -1.55 10.46 -7.26
N ASP A 33 -0.35 10.81 -7.68
CA ASP A 33 0.21 10.45 -8.99
C ASP A 33 0.89 9.08 -8.94
N PHE A 34 1.44 8.73 -7.79
CA PHE A 34 2.10 7.45 -7.52
C PHE A 34 2.05 7.08 -6.04
N ILE A 35 2.41 5.84 -5.73
CA ILE A 35 2.19 5.23 -4.41
C ILE A 35 3.50 4.64 -3.89
N MET A 36 3.82 4.85 -2.61
CA MET A 36 4.90 4.17 -1.92
C MET A 36 4.37 2.99 -1.11
N LEU A 37 4.95 1.80 -1.30
CA LEU A 37 4.42 0.52 -0.83
C LEU A 37 5.47 -0.28 -0.05
N GLY A 38 5.82 0.11 1.16
CA GLY A 38 6.81 -0.61 1.99
C GLY A 38 6.35 -2.03 2.36
N ARG A 39 5.25 -2.13 3.09
CA ARG A 39 4.69 -3.40 3.56
C ARG A 39 4.31 -4.35 2.41
N TYR A 40 3.80 -3.84 1.32
CA TYR A 40 3.41 -4.64 0.16
C TYR A 40 4.62 -5.38 -0.42
N PHE A 41 5.72 -4.67 -0.67
CA PHE A 41 6.93 -5.26 -1.25
C PHE A 41 7.70 -6.15 -0.27
N ALA A 42 7.61 -5.90 1.02
CA ALA A 42 8.25 -6.72 2.05
C ALA A 42 7.79 -8.19 2.06
N ARG A 43 6.62 -8.49 1.51
CA ARG A 43 5.98 -9.81 1.52
C ARG A 43 6.56 -10.82 0.52
N PHE A 44 7.36 -10.38 -0.43
CA PHE A 44 7.76 -11.18 -1.59
C PHE A 44 9.14 -11.81 -1.45
N ASP A 45 9.40 -12.82 -2.28
CA ASP A 45 10.71 -13.50 -2.34
C ASP A 45 11.86 -12.52 -2.64
N GLU A 46 11.60 -11.53 -3.49
CA GLU A 46 12.59 -10.53 -3.90
C GLU A 46 12.96 -9.53 -2.80
N SER A 47 12.18 -9.46 -1.71
CA SER A 47 12.58 -8.70 -0.52
C SER A 47 13.75 -9.40 0.19
N PRO A 48 14.80 -8.66 0.62
CA PRO A 48 16.01 -9.25 1.18
C PRO A 48 15.84 -9.89 2.56
N THR A 49 14.69 -9.71 3.22
CA THR A 49 14.44 -10.24 4.55
C THR A 49 14.18 -11.74 4.53
N LYS A 50 14.46 -12.41 5.66
CA LYS A 50 14.28 -13.85 5.77
C LYS A 50 12.79 -14.24 5.83
N ARG A 51 12.48 -15.37 5.21
CA ARG A 51 11.20 -16.06 5.41
C ARG A 51 11.27 -16.91 6.67
N VAL A 52 10.34 -16.73 7.58
CA VAL A 52 10.21 -17.48 8.83
C VAL A 52 8.88 -18.25 8.87
N ASN A 53 8.86 -19.38 9.54
CA ASN A 53 7.62 -20.15 9.76
C ASN A 53 7.15 -19.91 11.19
N ILE A 54 5.90 -19.47 11.34
CA ILE A 54 5.25 -19.28 12.64
C ILE A 54 3.93 -20.03 12.65
N ASN A 55 3.83 -21.03 13.47
CA ASN A 55 2.61 -21.86 13.63
C ASN A 55 2.09 -22.39 12.28
N GLY A 56 2.99 -22.83 11.38
CA GLY A 56 2.63 -23.37 10.08
C GLY A 56 2.42 -22.31 8.97
N SER A 57 2.45 -21.03 9.30
CA SER A 57 2.32 -19.93 8.33
C SER A 57 3.67 -19.31 8.00
N TYR A 58 3.93 -19.07 6.72
CA TYR A 58 5.13 -18.37 6.30
C TYR A 58 4.94 -16.86 6.41
N MET A 59 5.93 -16.21 7.00
CA MET A 59 6.00 -14.77 7.22
C MET A 59 7.34 -14.22 6.71
N LYS A 60 7.40 -12.92 6.44
CA LYS A 60 8.63 -12.17 6.17
C LYS A 60 8.83 -11.11 7.24
N GLU A 61 10.06 -10.89 7.64
CA GLU A 61 10.39 -9.79 8.53
C GLU A 61 10.17 -8.44 7.82
N TYR A 62 9.62 -7.48 8.54
CA TYR A 62 9.38 -6.12 8.06
C TYR A 62 9.63 -5.11 9.17
N TRP A 63 10.50 -4.14 8.88
CA TRP A 63 10.75 -3.02 9.78
C TRP A 63 10.79 -1.71 9.01
N GLY A 64 10.17 -0.67 9.57
CA GLY A 64 10.16 0.68 8.99
C GLY A 64 11.51 1.40 9.20
N GLU A 65 11.79 2.39 8.40
CA GLU A 65 13.02 3.20 8.48
C GLU A 65 13.18 3.91 9.84
N GLY A 66 12.08 4.33 10.45
CA GLY A 66 12.05 4.93 11.78
C GLY A 66 12.15 3.94 12.94
N SER A 67 12.28 2.63 12.70
CA SER A 67 12.41 1.64 13.76
C SER A 67 13.82 1.61 14.37
N ALA A 68 13.93 1.16 15.62
CA ALA A 68 15.22 0.96 16.27
C ALA A 68 16.13 -0.01 15.49
N ARG A 69 15.53 -1.01 14.83
CA ARG A 69 16.26 -1.99 14.01
C ARG A 69 16.90 -1.35 12.78
N ALA A 70 16.16 -0.49 12.05
CA ALA A 70 16.68 0.18 10.87
C ALA A 70 17.85 1.12 11.19
N ARG A 71 17.80 1.78 12.35
CA ARG A 71 18.88 2.64 12.85
C ARG A 71 20.18 1.90 13.13
N ASN A 72 20.10 0.72 13.73
CA ASN A 72 21.29 -0.09 14.05
C ASN A 72 21.99 -0.62 12.79
N TRP A 73 21.35 -0.52 11.61
CA TRP A 73 21.93 -0.89 10.34
C TRP A 73 22.67 0.26 9.63
N GLN A 74 22.84 1.41 10.31
CA GLN A 74 23.62 2.56 9.85
C GLN A 74 23.28 3.04 8.42
N ARG A 75 22.02 2.92 8.00
CA ARG A 75 21.62 3.31 6.64
C ARG A 75 21.77 4.82 6.40
N TYR A 76 21.69 5.60 7.48
CA TYR A 76 21.93 7.03 7.47
C TYR A 76 22.95 7.35 8.57
N ASP A 77 24.24 7.43 8.20
CA ASP A 77 25.27 7.97 9.07
C ASP A 77 25.08 9.49 9.18
N MET A 78 24.30 9.91 10.15
CA MET A 78 24.03 11.31 10.42
C MET A 78 25.14 11.97 11.28
N GLY A 79 26.29 11.31 11.41
CA GLY A 79 27.47 11.88 12.09
C GLY A 79 27.15 12.47 13.45
N GLY A 80 27.05 11.65 14.47
CA GLY A 80 26.92 12.10 15.87
C GLY A 80 25.81 11.39 16.65
N ASP A 81 25.95 11.40 17.99
CA ASP A 81 25.05 10.81 19.00
C ASP A 81 23.60 11.38 19.03
N LYS A 82 23.03 11.72 17.88
CA LYS A 82 21.66 12.19 17.82
C LYS A 82 20.69 10.99 17.95
N LYS A 83 20.35 10.67 19.21
CA LYS A 83 19.17 9.86 19.49
C LYS A 83 17.96 10.55 18.88
N LEU A 84 17.20 9.85 18.01
CA LEU A 84 15.86 10.32 17.67
C LEU A 84 15.06 10.44 18.97
N SER A 85 14.25 11.49 19.08
CA SER A 85 13.46 11.73 20.29
C SER A 85 12.33 10.69 20.46
N PHE A 86 11.98 9.96 19.40
CA PHE A 86 10.94 8.92 19.41
C PHE A 86 11.14 7.93 18.26
N GLU A 87 10.54 6.76 18.37
CA GLU A 87 10.54 5.70 17.38
C GLU A 87 9.23 5.75 16.58
N GLU A 88 9.34 5.93 15.26
CA GLU A 88 8.18 5.99 14.36
C GLU A 88 7.95 4.70 13.57
N GLY A 89 8.94 3.81 13.54
CA GLY A 89 8.88 2.59 12.76
C GLY A 89 8.51 1.37 13.60
N VAL A 90 7.88 0.40 12.95
CA VAL A 90 7.58 -0.90 13.55
C VAL A 90 8.62 -1.95 13.16
N ASP A 91 8.97 -2.86 14.08
CA ASP A 91 9.62 -4.13 13.79
C ASP A 91 8.58 -5.23 13.90
N SER A 92 8.26 -5.87 12.80
CA SER A 92 7.08 -6.72 12.68
C SER A 92 7.27 -7.83 11.64
N LEU A 93 6.24 -8.63 11.50
CA LEU A 93 6.14 -9.68 10.48
C LEU A 93 4.97 -9.39 9.54
N VAL A 94 5.16 -9.69 8.26
CA VAL A 94 4.11 -9.62 7.25
C VAL A 94 3.88 -10.98 6.62
N PRO A 95 2.64 -11.34 6.25
CA PRO A 95 2.36 -12.60 5.57
C PRO A 95 3.16 -12.72 4.28
N TYR A 96 3.88 -13.83 4.12
CA TYR A 96 4.58 -14.16 2.88
C TYR A 96 3.59 -14.37 1.73
N ALA A 97 3.90 -13.87 0.56
CA ALA A 97 3.01 -13.88 -0.60
C ALA A 97 3.63 -14.45 -1.89
N GLY A 98 4.81 -15.07 -1.81
CA GLY A 98 5.47 -15.66 -2.97
C GLY A 98 6.21 -14.63 -3.84
N SER A 99 6.20 -14.84 -5.15
CA SER A 99 6.90 -14.00 -6.13
C SER A 99 6.23 -12.64 -6.32
N LEU A 100 7.01 -11.58 -6.37
CA LEU A 100 6.56 -10.24 -6.72
C LEU A 100 5.93 -10.21 -8.12
N LYS A 101 6.55 -10.89 -9.08
CA LYS A 101 6.10 -10.91 -10.49
C LYS A 101 4.65 -11.37 -10.61
N ASP A 102 4.28 -12.44 -9.91
CA ASP A 102 2.93 -13.01 -9.99
C ASP A 102 1.90 -12.11 -9.30
N ASN A 103 2.28 -11.51 -8.19
CA ASN A 103 1.39 -10.68 -7.38
C ASN A 103 1.17 -9.27 -7.96
N VAL A 104 2.20 -8.64 -8.53
CA VAL A 104 2.06 -7.31 -9.14
C VAL A 104 1.09 -7.33 -10.31
N GLY A 105 1.16 -8.35 -11.16
CA GLY A 105 0.21 -8.50 -12.28
C GLY A 105 -1.25 -8.56 -11.81
N LEU A 106 -1.52 -9.30 -10.73
CA LEU A 106 -2.84 -9.38 -10.14
C LEU A 106 -3.30 -8.06 -9.52
N THR A 107 -2.42 -7.40 -8.76
CA THR A 107 -2.71 -6.07 -8.17
C THR A 107 -3.04 -5.03 -9.25
N LEU A 108 -2.22 -4.96 -10.31
CA LEU A 108 -2.47 -4.03 -11.43
C LEU A 108 -3.79 -4.35 -12.15
N SER A 109 -4.13 -5.61 -12.30
CA SER A 109 -5.41 -6.02 -12.90
C SER A 109 -6.61 -5.55 -12.07
N LYS A 110 -6.54 -5.66 -10.75
CA LYS A 110 -7.59 -5.17 -9.83
C LYS A 110 -7.72 -3.65 -9.87
N VAL A 111 -6.59 -2.93 -9.86
CA VAL A 111 -6.59 -1.45 -9.98
C VAL A 111 -7.21 -1.03 -11.30
N ARG A 112 -6.80 -1.62 -12.43
CA ARG A 112 -7.37 -1.34 -13.75
C ARG A 112 -8.87 -1.65 -13.82
N SER A 113 -9.30 -2.77 -13.23
CA SER A 113 -10.73 -3.11 -13.17
C SER A 113 -11.55 -2.03 -12.45
N THR A 114 -11.05 -1.53 -11.31
CA THR A 114 -11.72 -0.45 -10.58
C THR A 114 -11.71 0.86 -11.39
N MET A 115 -10.62 1.19 -12.07
CA MET A 115 -10.57 2.34 -12.98
C MET A 115 -11.59 2.23 -14.09
N CYS A 116 -11.73 1.06 -14.72
CA CYS A 116 -12.74 0.80 -15.74
C CYS A 116 -14.15 0.99 -15.20
N ASN A 117 -14.44 0.53 -13.97
CA ASN A 117 -15.74 0.75 -13.33
C ASN A 117 -16.03 2.24 -13.10
N CYS A 118 -15.01 3.07 -12.93
CA CYS A 118 -15.13 4.52 -12.86
C CYS A 118 -15.16 5.19 -14.25
N GLY A 119 -15.08 4.43 -15.33
CA GLY A 119 -15.02 4.96 -16.72
C GLY A 119 -13.71 5.67 -17.03
N ALA A 120 -12.61 5.32 -16.36
CA ALA A 120 -11.30 5.94 -16.50
C ALA A 120 -10.28 4.97 -17.12
N LEU A 121 -9.56 5.44 -18.14
CA LEU A 121 -8.47 4.71 -18.80
C LEU A 121 -7.08 5.17 -18.31
N THR A 122 -7.02 6.36 -17.72
CA THR A 122 -5.78 6.98 -17.21
C THR A 122 -5.98 7.46 -15.79
N ILE A 123 -4.87 7.69 -15.06
CA ILE A 123 -4.91 8.24 -13.70
C ILE A 123 -5.55 9.63 -13.67
N PRO A 124 -5.22 10.58 -14.56
CA PRO A 124 -5.90 11.86 -14.61
C PRO A 124 -7.41 11.74 -14.83
N GLU A 125 -7.86 10.83 -15.71
CA GLU A 125 -9.30 10.58 -15.88
C GLU A 125 -9.95 9.98 -14.63
N LEU A 126 -9.24 9.12 -13.88
CA LEU A 126 -9.73 8.61 -12.60
C LEU A 126 -9.93 9.75 -11.61
N GLN A 127 -8.96 10.64 -11.49
CA GLN A 127 -9.01 11.81 -10.60
C GLN A 127 -10.16 12.76 -10.95
N GLU A 128 -10.47 12.90 -12.23
CA GLU A 128 -11.57 13.75 -12.70
C GLU A 128 -12.95 13.10 -12.49
N LYS A 129 -13.07 11.79 -12.81
CA LYS A 129 -14.37 11.11 -12.89
C LYS A 129 -14.78 10.42 -11.58
N ALA A 130 -13.82 10.00 -10.74
CA ALA A 130 -14.12 9.26 -9.51
C ALA A 130 -14.89 10.14 -8.51
N LYS A 131 -15.94 9.57 -7.94
CA LYS A 131 -16.71 10.19 -6.85
C LYS A 131 -16.55 9.36 -5.60
N ILE A 132 -15.93 9.94 -4.58
CA ILE A 132 -15.77 9.29 -3.29
C ILE A 132 -17.02 9.59 -2.45
N THR A 133 -17.66 8.54 -1.96
CA THR A 133 -18.88 8.63 -1.16
C THR A 133 -18.70 7.88 0.15
N LEU A 134 -19.14 8.49 1.24
CA LEU A 134 -19.24 7.79 2.53
C LEU A 134 -20.41 6.81 2.48
N VAL A 135 -20.15 5.58 2.91
CA VAL A 135 -21.15 4.53 2.99
C VAL A 135 -21.37 4.09 4.42
N SER A 136 -22.58 3.65 4.75
CA SER A 136 -22.91 3.10 6.07
C SER A 136 -22.35 1.67 6.23
N ALA A 137 -22.29 1.20 7.48
CA ALA A 137 -21.95 -0.20 7.76
C ALA A 137 -22.94 -1.17 7.07
N THR A 138 -24.21 -0.82 6.98
CA THR A 138 -25.23 -1.60 6.27
C THR A 138 -24.90 -1.72 4.78
N SER A 139 -24.51 -0.62 4.13
CA SER A 139 -24.12 -0.63 2.71
C SER A 139 -22.88 -1.51 2.45
N ILE A 140 -21.97 -1.61 3.43
CA ILE A 140 -20.79 -2.51 3.32
C ILE A 140 -21.25 -3.98 3.35
N VAL A 141 -22.19 -4.32 4.21
CA VAL A 141 -22.78 -5.66 4.29
C VAL A 141 -23.54 -6.00 3.01
N GLU A 142 -24.37 -5.08 2.53
CA GLU A 142 -25.13 -5.22 1.28
C GLU A 142 -24.25 -5.38 0.03
N GLY A 143 -23.05 -4.77 0.02
CA GLY A 143 -22.08 -4.94 -1.05
C GLY A 143 -21.29 -6.25 -1.01
N GLY A 144 -21.49 -7.07 0.02
CA GLY A 144 -20.81 -8.36 0.21
C GLY A 144 -21.50 -9.53 -0.49
N ALA A 145 -21.00 -10.74 -0.22
CA ALA A 145 -21.64 -11.96 -0.67
C ALA A 145 -22.84 -12.29 0.24
N HIS A 146 -24.01 -12.47 -0.37
CA HIS A 146 -25.25 -12.79 0.35
C HIS A 146 -25.62 -14.26 0.21
N ASP A 147 -26.11 -14.86 1.30
CA ASP A 147 -26.66 -16.21 1.34
C ASP A 147 -25.76 -17.31 0.77
N VAL A 148 -24.42 -17.12 0.86
CA VAL A 148 -23.43 -18.09 0.41
C VAL A 148 -22.36 -18.32 1.46
N THR A 149 -21.89 -19.57 1.55
CA THR A 149 -20.70 -19.89 2.33
C THR A 149 -19.47 -19.88 1.43
N LEU A 150 -18.54 -18.95 1.67
CA LEU A 150 -17.29 -18.89 0.92
C LEU A 150 -16.44 -20.13 1.23
N ARG A 151 -15.97 -20.83 0.20
CA ARG A 151 -15.08 -22.00 0.35
C ARG A 151 -13.72 -21.63 0.91
N ASP A 152 -13.20 -20.46 0.51
CA ASP A 152 -11.92 -19.94 0.97
C ASP A 152 -12.11 -18.50 1.47
N LYS A 153 -11.63 -18.24 2.67
CA LYS A 153 -11.39 -16.86 3.15
C LYS A 153 -10.04 -16.43 2.57
N ARG A 154 -10.05 -15.89 1.36
CA ARG A 154 -8.86 -15.24 0.77
C ARG A 154 -8.64 -13.86 1.32
#